data_fde4c1ada6d501947d6c5dbe95c2953c
#
_entry.id   fde4c1ada6d501947d6c5dbe95c2953c
#
_cell.length_a   1.000
_cell.length_b   1.000
_cell.length_c   1.000
_cell.angle_alpha   90.00
_cell.angle_beta   90.00
_cell.angle_gamma   90.00
#
_symmetry.space_group_name_H-M   'P 1'
#
loop_
_entity.id
_entity.type
_entity.pdbx_description
1 polymer ?
#
loop_
_entity_poly.entity_id
_entity_poly.type
_entity_poly.pdbx_seq_one_letter_code
_entity_poly.pdbx_strand_id
1 'polypeptide(L)'
;AAVASRERIALGVAPGVMTLGSDTWVGRWAVTLARLAAGVVAAGESAIVVAPDYRDQEQLAAALATLLPAEAIVRLDARQSNPDRYRGLLRALGAQPLVLLGNRSVVYAPAAQLGLIVVWNDGDPLLGEPLAPYVHARDAALIRQEQQGTALVIAGHTRTTEVERLVEVGYLRELGLARPRHPRVIPTANIAAQDRLAAQARIPSIAWREASAASRTGPVLVQVARPGYATGMRCVDCGESARCRVCGGPLHQKRQGGILSCSWCAAPEAAWRCQNCQSTRIRPAGAGATRTAEELGRAFPGVRIIVADGERSIQAIDAKPAIVVATRGAEPIAAGGYRAVLLLDGDRMVARESLRVGEDCLRWWSDAAALAADDAPVVLVGVGGALASALVTGRQADYARGELADRRSLRFPPAVRVATVTGTQDAVAAALAALPADVHPVGTTTVDGYARAILRFDYAQGLFVAQSLRSEVIRQATARRKPVPGSPRRGRQPLPLRAHFDDPDPFVE
;
A
#
# COMPACT_ATOMS: atom_id res chain seq x y z
N ALA A 1 -14.34 -10.37 -23.94
CA ALA A 1 -14.95 -9.26 -24.71
C ALA A 1 -14.16 -7.96 -24.46
N ALA A 2 -14.21 -7.32 -23.30
CA ALA A 2 -13.65 -6.00 -23.03
C ALA A 2 -12.13 -5.86 -23.36
N VAL A 3 -11.31 -6.86 -23.04
CA VAL A 3 -9.87 -6.87 -23.41
C VAL A 3 -9.68 -6.95 -24.92
N ALA A 4 -10.47 -7.78 -25.61
CA ALA A 4 -10.43 -7.88 -27.07
C ALA A 4 -10.86 -6.54 -27.76
N SER A 5 -11.71 -5.76 -27.09
CA SER A 5 -12.12 -4.42 -27.56
C SER A 5 -11.15 -3.30 -27.13
N ARG A 6 -9.99 -3.64 -26.61
CA ARG A 6 -8.96 -2.68 -26.13
C ARG A 6 -9.47 -1.68 -25.09
N GLU A 7 -10.40 -2.09 -24.26
CA GLU A 7 -10.94 -1.23 -23.22
C GLU A 7 -9.95 -0.98 -22.09
N ARG A 8 -10.13 0.13 -21.42
CA ARG A 8 -9.42 0.52 -20.20
C ARG A 8 -10.35 0.29 -19.01
N ILE A 9 -9.93 -0.56 -18.06
CA ILE A 9 -10.81 -1.15 -17.06
C ILE A 9 -10.24 -0.95 -15.65
N ALA A 10 -11.08 -0.48 -14.73
CA ALA A 10 -10.90 -0.59 -13.30
C ALA A 10 -11.65 -1.85 -12.85
N LEU A 11 -10.92 -2.91 -12.49
CA LEU A 11 -11.48 -4.23 -12.19
C LEU A 11 -11.51 -4.49 -10.68
N GLY A 12 -12.70 -4.59 -10.10
CA GLY A 12 -12.89 -5.15 -8.76
C GLY A 12 -12.85 -6.68 -8.82
N VAL A 13 -11.88 -7.31 -8.13
CA VAL A 13 -11.74 -8.76 -8.13
C VAL A 13 -12.43 -9.40 -6.94
N ALA A 14 -12.94 -10.63 -7.14
CA ALA A 14 -13.58 -11.39 -6.07
C ALA A 14 -12.55 -11.82 -5.01
N PRO A 15 -12.84 -11.68 -3.71
CA PRO A 15 -12.05 -12.27 -2.66
C PRO A 15 -12.12 -13.80 -2.66
N GLY A 16 -11.23 -14.43 -1.92
CA GLY A 16 -11.16 -15.87 -1.72
C GLY A 16 -9.92 -16.51 -2.30
N VAL A 17 -9.66 -17.75 -1.87
CA VAL A 17 -8.57 -18.59 -2.35
C VAL A 17 -9.09 -19.69 -3.26
N MET A 18 -8.22 -20.20 -4.12
CA MET A 18 -8.52 -21.29 -5.06
C MET A 18 -7.36 -22.28 -5.11
N THR A 19 -7.68 -23.54 -5.34
CA THR A 19 -6.66 -24.57 -5.65
C THR A 19 -6.30 -24.59 -7.14
N LEU A 20 -5.03 -24.81 -7.40
CA LEU A 20 -4.48 -25.10 -8.74
C LEU A 20 -4.04 -26.57 -8.80
N GLY A 21 -4.95 -27.50 -8.68
CA GLY A 21 -4.66 -28.94 -8.53
C GLY A 21 -4.75 -29.39 -7.07
N SER A 22 -3.92 -30.38 -6.65
CA SER A 22 -4.06 -31.01 -5.33
C SER A 22 -3.58 -30.14 -4.17
N ASP A 23 -2.46 -29.42 -4.32
CA ASP A 23 -1.74 -28.84 -3.18
C ASP A 23 -1.35 -27.36 -3.30
N THR A 24 -1.52 -26.75 -4.49
CA THR A 24 -1.16 -25.34 -4.70
C THR A 24 -2.38 -24.44 -4.55
N TRP A 25 -2.35 -23.55 -3.59
CA TRP A 25 -3.41 -22.58 -3.32
C TRP A 25 -2.94 -21.16 -3.66
N VAL A 26 -3.81 -20.40 -4.33
CA VAL A 26 -3.57 -19.01 -4.71
C VAL A 26 -4.83 -18.16 -4.46
N GLY A 27 -4.66 -16.85 -4.40
CA GLY A 27 -5.80 -15.92 -4.41
C GLY A 27 -6.60 -16.05 -5.72
N ARG A 28 -7.91 -15.99 -5.64
CA ARG A 28 -8.83 -16.01 -6.81
C ARG A 28 -8.47 -14.93 -7.83
N TRP A 29 -7.98 -13.79 -7.36
CA TRP A 29 -7.50 -12.69 -8.18
C TRP A 29 -6.39 -13.13 -9.15
N ALA A 30 -5.42 -13.94 -8.69
CA ALA A 30 -4.31 -14.40 -9.51
C ALA A 30 -4.79 -15.27 -10.68
N VAL A 31 -5.76 -16.17 -10.43
CA VAL A 31 -6.39 -16.98 -11.49
C VAL A 31 -7.15 -16.11 -12.48
N THR A 32 -7.85 -15.08 -12.00
CA THR A 32 -8.58 -14.13 -12.85
C THR A 32 -7.62 -13.41 -13.79
N LEU A 33 -6.54 -12.83 -13.26
CA LEU A 33 -5.56 -12.09 -14.06
C LEU A 33 -4.76 -13.01 -15.00
N ALA A 34 -4.40 -14.20 -14.53
CA ALA A 34 -3.74 -15.22 -15.37
C ALA A 34 -4.60 -15.62 -16.58
N ARG A 35 -5.90 -15.80 -16.39
CA ARG A 35 -6.83 -16.10 -17.50
C ARG A 35 -6.93 -14.96 -18.50
N LEU A 36 -6.94 -13.70 -18.05
CA LEU A 36 -6.93 -12.55 -18.95
C LEU A 36 -5.66 -12.53 -19.80
N ALA A 37 -4.48 -12.69 -19.17
CA ALA A 37 -3.19 -12.70 -19.85
C ALA A 37 -3.06 -13.90 -20.81
N ALA A 38 -3.45 -15.10 -20.39
CA ALA A 38 -3.42 -16.28 -21.24
C ALA A 38 -4.34 -16.17 -22.45
N GLY A 39 -5.53 -15.55 -22.28
CA GLY A 39 -6.45 -15.30 -23.40
C GLY A 39 -5.88 -14.37 -24.46
N VAL A 40 -5.05 -13.41 -24.07
CA VAL A 40 -4.36 -12.50 -24.98
C VAL A 40 -3.24 -13.23 -25.73
N VAL A 41 -2.47 -14.08 -25.04
CA VAL A 41 -1.42 -14.91 -25.66
C VAL A 41 -2.03 -15.89 -26.67
N ALA A 42 -3.17 -16.51 -26.34
CA ALA A 42 -3.91 -17.37 -27.26
C ALA A 42 -4.44 -16.63 -28.52
N ALA A 43 -4.65 -15.32 -28.42
CA ALA A 43 -4.99 -14.45 -29.54
C ALA A 43 -3.77 -13.99 -30.37
N GLY A 44 -2.56 -14.43 -30.05
CA GLY A 44 -1.34 -14.09 -30.77
C GLY A 44 -0.69 -12.78 -30.32
N GLU A 45 -1.04 -12.27 -29.14
CA GLU A 45 -0.53 -10.99 -28.59
C GLU A 45 0.15 -11.19 -27.24
N SER A 46 1.01 -10.26 -26.87
CA SER A 46 1.71 -10.30 -25.58
C SER A 46 0.92 -9.58 -24.49
N ALA A 47 1.12 -10.01 -23.25
CA ALA A 47 0.57 -9.35 -22.06
C ALA A 47 1.67 -8.96 -21.08
N ILE A 48 1.56 -7.79 -20.48
CA ILE A 48 2.41 -7.34 -19.35
C ILE A 48 1.55 -7.40 -18.08
N VAL A 49 2.07 -8.07 -17.05
CA VAL A 49 1.43 -8.18 -15.73
C VAL A 49 2.37 -7.61 -14.68
N VAL A 50 1.97 -6.47 -14.13
CA VAL A 50 2.71 -5.76 -13.06
C VAL A 50 2.12 -6.16 -11.71
N ALA A 51 2.94 -6.74 -10.84
CA ALA A 51 2.57 -7.09 -9.47
C ALA A 51 3.59 -6.53 -8.47
N PRO A 52 3.15 -5.97 -7.33
CA PRO A 52 4.01 -5.18 -6.45
C PRO A 52 5.17 -6.01 -5.86
N ASP A 53 4.90 -7.20 -5.34
CA ASP A 53 5.92 -7.99 -4.69
C ASP A 53 6.05 -9.41 -5.26
N TYR A 54 7.04 -10.14 -4.75
CA TYR A 54 7.33 -11.49 -5.22
C TYR A 54 6.26 -12.52 -4.83
N ARG A 55 5.49 -12.30 -3.75
CA ARG A 55 4.43 -13.22 -3.31
C ARG A 55 3.27 -13.19 -4.30
N ASP A 56 2.94 -12.00 -4.76
CA ASP A 56 1.94 -11.81 -5.82
C ASP A 56 2.41 -12.44 -7.13
N GLN A 57 3.69 -12.23 -7.46
CA GLN A 57 4.26 -12.79 -8.68
C GLN A 57 4.33 -14.33 -8.65
N GLU A 58 4.62 -14.97 -7.50
CA GLU A 58 4.60 -16.43 -7.36
C GLU A 58 3.17 -16.97 -7.56
N GLN A 59 2.15 -16.34 -7.00
CA GLN A 59 0.76 -16.75 -7.21
C GLN A 59 0.35 -16.63 -8.68
N LEU A 60 0.71 -15.52 -9.34
CA LEU A 60 0.47 -15.33 -10.76
C LEU A 60 1.23 -16.33 -11.62
N ALA A 61 2.50 -16.58 -11.33
CA ALA A 61 3.32 -17.56 -12.05
C ALA A 61 2.72 -18.96 -11.93
N ALA A 62 2.31 -19.37 -10.72
CA ALA A 62 1.64 -20.64 -10.50
C ALA A 62 0.32 -20.75 -11.29
N ALA A 63 -0.50 -19.70 -11.28
CA ALA A 63 -1.75 -19.67 -12.04
C ALA A 63 -1.51 -19.70 -13.57
N LEU A 64 -0.53 -18.95 -14.06
CA LEU A 64 -0.15 -18.93 -15.48
C LEU A 64 0.37 -20.27 -15.95
N ALA A 65 1.17 -20.97 -15.14
CA ALA A 65 1.72 -22.29 -15.48
C ALA A 65 0.64 -23.37 -15.68
N THR A 66 -0.58 -23.18 -15.17
CA THR A 66 -1.72 -24.07 -15.45
C THR A 66 -2.41 -23.79 -16.79
N LEU A 67 -2.10 -22.64 -17.42
CA LEU A 67 -2.80 -22.17 -18.62
C LEU A 67 -1.89 -22.05 -19.85
N LEU A 68 -0.59 -21.89 -19.63
CA LEU A 68 0.39 -21.60 -20.66
C LEU A 68 1.64 -22.48 -20.46
N PRO A 69 2.32 -22.85 -21.55
CA PRO A 69 3.61 -23.52 -21.48
C PRO A 69 4.69 -22.56 -20.92
N ALA A 70 5.73 -23.12 -20.28
CA ALA A 70 6.76 -22.34 -19.57
C ALA A 70 7.48 -21.32 -20.49
N GLU A 71 7.65 -21.66 -21.75
CA GLU A 71 8.26 -20.79 -22.77
C GLU A 71 7.41 -19.55 -23.11
N ALA A 72 6.11 -19.55 -22.85
CA ALA A 72 5.25 -18.39 -23.02
C ALA A 72 5.26 -17.44 -21.81
N ILE A 73 5.92 -17.80 -20.71
CA ILE A 73 5.99 -17.00 -19.48
C ILE A 73 7.42 -16.49 -19.30
N VAL A 74 7.58 -15.19 -19.15
CA VAL A 74 8.85 -14.52 -18.87
C VAL A 74 8.73 -13.71 -17.58
N ARG A 75 9.55 -14.05 -16.60
CA ARG A 75 9.67 -13.25 -15.38
C ARG A 75 10.77 -12.21 -15.52
N LEU A 76 10.51 -11.00 -15.08
CA LEU A 76 11.43 -9.86 -15.11
C LEU A 76 11.38 -9.14 -13.75
N ASP A 77 11.94 -9.77 -12.72
CA ASP A 77 11.97 -9.23 -11.37
C ASP A 77 13.39 -9.24 -10.76
N ALA A 78 13.58 -8.46 -9.70
CA ALA A 78 14.89 -8.25 -9.08
C ALA A 78 15.43 -9.48 -8.32
N ARG A 79 14.62 -10.52 -8.07
CA ARG A 79 15.05 -11.77 -7.40
C ARG A 79 15.71 -12.75 -8.34
N GLN A 80 15.50 -12.57 -9.64
CA GLN A 80 16.19 -13.36 -10.63
C GLN A 80 17.68 -13.00 -10.71
N SER A 81 18.50 -13.97 -11.10
CA SER A 81 19.88 -13.71 -11.44
C SER A 81 19.97 -12.73 -12.63
N ASN A 82 21.03 -11.93 -12.69
CA ASN A 82 21.23 -11.02 -13.82
C ASN A 82 21.25 -11.76 -15.18
N PRO A 83 21.88 -12.93 -15.34
CA PRO A 83 21.80 -13.71 -16.58
C PRO A 83 20.38 -14.14 -16.95
N ASP A 84 19.56 -14.59 -15.98
CA ASP A 84 18.20 -15.03 -16.24
C ASP A 84 17.32 -13.86 -16.67
N ARG A 85 17.43 -12.72 -15.98
CA ARG A 85 16.73 -11.51 -16.32
C ARG A 85 17.12 -10.98 -17.70
N TYR A 86 18.42 -11.05 -18.05
CA TYR A 86 18.89 -10.65 -19.38
C TYR A 86 18.36 -11.61 -20.47
N ARG A 87 18.38 -12.92 -20.25
CA ARG A 87 17.76 -13.89 -21.17
C ARG A 87 16.26 -13.64 -21.34
N GLY A 88 15.55 -13.34 -20.24
CA GLY A 88 14.14 -12.95 -20.28
C GLY A 88 13.90 -11.71 -21.14
N LEU A 89 14.76 -10.69 -20.99
CA LEU A 89 14.68 -9.48 -21.80
C LEU A 89 14.92 -9.75 -23.29
N LEU A 90 15.90 -10.58 -23.63
CA LEU A 90 16.17 -10.98 -25.02
C LEU A 90 14.99 -11.74 -25.62
N ARG A 91 14.32 -12.63 -24.85
CA ARG A 91 13.11 -13.31 -25.29
C ARG A 91 11.96 -12.31 -25.54
N ALA A 92 11.82 -11.30 -24.69
CA ALA A 92 10.81 -10.27 -24.82
C ALA A 92 10.99 -9.39 -26.07
N LEU A 93 12.20 -9.29 -26.62
CA LEU A 93 12.47 -8.62 -27.91
C LEU A 93 12.06 -9.46 -29.12
N GLY A 94 11.80 -10.76 -28.95
CA GLY A 94 11.35 -11.65 -30.01
C GLY A 94 9.91 -11.39 -30.44
N ALA A 95 9.50 -12.01 -31.55
CA ALA A 95 8.17 -11.85 -32.12
C ALA A 95 7.09 -12.76 -31.48
N GLN A 96 7.48 -13.69 -30.62
CA GLN A 96 6.56 -14.65 -30.01
C GLN A 96 5.68 -13.99 -28.95
N PRO A 97 4.37 -14.28 -28.91
CA PRO A 97 3.49 -13.82 -27.85
C PRO A 97 3.90 -14.35 -26.48
N LEU A 98 4.02 -13.45 -25.50
CA LEU A 98 4.51 -13.78 -24.16
C LEU A 98 3.68 -13.11 -23.07
N VAL A 99 3.61 -13.73 -21.90
CA VAL A 99 3.27 -13.03 -20.65
C VAL A 99 4.56 -12.56 -19.97
N LEU A 100 4.73 -11.26 -19.85
CA LEU A 100 5.82 -10.62 -19.13
C LEU A 100 5.36 -10.29 -17.72
N LEU A 101 5.82 -11.04 -16.72
CA LEU A 101 5.45 -10.89 -15.31
C LEU A 101 6.61 -10.28 -14.53
N GLY A 102 6.33 -9.24 -13.74
CA GLY A 102 7.36 -8.63 -12.89
C GLY A 102 6.82 -7.54 -11.98
N ASN A 103 7.75 -6.86 -11.33
CA ASN A 103 7.43 -5.70 -10.48
C ASN A 103 7.25 -4.42 -11.35
N ARG A 104 7.27 -3.23 -10.69
CA ARG A 104 7.07 -1.94 -11.37
C ARG A 104 7.90 -1.76 -12.65
N SER A 105 9.08 -2.36 -12.73
CA SER A 105 9.96 -2.18 -13.90
C SER A 105 9.50 -2.94 -15.15
N VAL A 106 8.67 -3.97 -15.01
CA VAL A 106 8.20 -4.77 -16.14
C VAL A 106 7.32 -3.95 -17.10
N VAL A 107 6.71 -2.87 -16.62
CA VAL A 107 5.93 -1.97 -17.47
C VAL A 107 6.74 -1.39 -18.64
N TYR A 108 8.05 -1.33 -18.53
CA TYR A 108 8.96 -0.83 -19.56
C TYR A 108 9.55 -1.95 -20.44
N ALA A 109 9.27 -3.22 -20.16
CA ALA A 109 9.82 -4.32 -20.94
C ALA A 109 9.34 -4.28 -22.39
N PRO A 110 10.21 -4.60 -23.37
CA PRO A 110 9.77 -4.76 -24.75
C PRO A 110 8.73 -5.88 -24.84
N ALA A 111 7.76 -5.74 -25.73
CA ALA A 111 6.76 -6.77 -25.98
C ALA A 111 6.28 -6.63 -27.44
N ALA A 112 6.42 -7.70 -28.19
CA ALA A 112 5.86 -7.73 -29.53
C ALA A 112 4.33 -7.80 -29.47
N GLN A 113 3.64 -7.01 -30.31
CA GLN A 113 2.19 -6.99 -30.41
C GLN A 113 1.50 -6.97 -29.04
N LEU A 114 1.84 -5.97 -28.22
CA LEU A 114 1.29 -5.85 -26.87
C LEU A 114 -0.24 -5.68 -26.92
N GLY A 115 -0.97 -6.63 -26.35
CA GLY A 115 -2.42 -6.68 -26.33
C GLY A 115 -3.02 -6.22 -25.00
N LEU A 116 -2.29 -6.38 -23.89
CA LEU A 116 -2.81 -6.13 -22.55
C LEU A 116 -1.72 -5.66 -21.60
N ILE A 117 -2.05 -4.66 -20.79
CA ILE A 117 -1.30 -4.31 -19.57
C ILE A 117 -2.22 -4.53 -18.38
N VAL A 118 -1.75 -5.27 -17.38
CA VAL A 118 -2.42 -5.47 -16.09
C VAL A 118 -1.57 -4.85 -15.00
N VAL A 119 -2.18 -4.05 -14.13
CA VAL A 119 -1.58 -3.55 -12.88
C VAL A 119 -2.39 -4.09 -11.72
N TRP A 120 -1.77 -4.92 -10.92
CA TRP A 120 -2.37 -5.49 -9.71
C TRP A 120 -2.08 -4.63 -8.49
N ASN A 121 -3.14 -4.32 -7.70
CA ASN A 121 -3.05 -3.66 -6.40
C ASN A 121 -2.30 -2.31 -6.47
N ASP A 122 -2.75 -1.42 -7.36
CA ASP A 122 -2.09 -0.16 -7.72
C ASP A 122 -1.82 0.79 -6.53
N GLY A 123 -2.52 0.61 -5.41
CA GLY A 123 -2.26 1.32 -4.15
C GLY A 123 -1.03 0.84 -3.39
N ASP A 124 -0.36 -0.23 -3.82
CA ASP A 124 0.83 -0.70 -3.11
C ASP A 124 2.04 0.23 -3.37
N PRO A 125 2.71 0.73 -2.32
CA PRO A 125 3.84 1.66 -2.48
C PRO A 125 5.04 1.07 -3.22
N LEU A 126 5.15 -0.27 -3.34
CA LEU A 126 6.20 -0.92 -4.14
C LEU A 126 6.07 -0.67 -5.64
N LEU A 127 4.92 -0.19 -6.11
CA LEU A 127 4.71 0.20 -7.50
C LEU A 127 5.22 1.61 -7.83
N GLY A 128 5.54 2.43 -6.83
CA GLY A 128 6.23 3.71 -6.98
C GLY A 128 7.74 3.53 -7.13
N GLU A 129 8.38 4.26 -8.06
CA GLU A 129 9.83 4.29 -8.17
C GLU A 129 10.43 5.16 -7.06
N PRO A 130 11.31 4.63 -6.18
CA PRO A 130 11.86 5.39 -5.06
C PRO A 130 12.92 6.42 -5.47
N LEU A 131 13.41 6.34 -6.70
CA LEU A 131 14.42 7.25 -7.25
C LEU A 131 13.79 8.12 -8.33
N ALA A 132 14.39 9.31 -8.55
CA ALA A 132 13.98 10.17 -9.64
C ALA A 132 14.00 9.39 -10.99
N PRO A 133 12.97 9.52 -11.81
CA PRO A 133 11.87 10.49 -11.80
C PRO A 133 10.62 10.14 -10.97
N TYR A 134 10.67 9.17 -10.06
CA TYR A 134 9.61 8.79 -9.11
C TYR A 134 8.30 8.32 -9.78
N VAL A 135 8.38 7.77 -10.97
CA VAL A 135 7.19 7.36 -11.74
C VAL A 135 6.52 6.17 -11.09
N HIS A 136 5.21 6.25 -10.90
CA HIS A 136 4.40 5.12 -10.48
C HIS A 136 4.10 4.20 -11.67
N ALA A 137 4.13 2.86 -11.47
CA ALA A 137 3.90 1.89 -12.55
C ALA A 137 2.53 2.05 -13.22
N ARG A 138 1.49 2.46 -12.48
CA ARG A 138 0.17 2.81 -13.03
C ARG A 138 0.31 3.92 -14.08
N ASP A 139 1.03 4.99 -13.77
CA ASP A 139 1.15 6.15 -14.65
C ASP A 139 1.96 5.81 -15.91
N ALA A 140 3.01 4.99 -15.76
CA ALA A 140 3.74 4.45 -16.90
C ALA A 140 2.85 3.54 -17.77
N ALA A 141 1.97 2.73 -17.15
CA ALA A 141 1.02 1.88 -17.86
C ALA A 141 -0.02 2.69 -18.64
N LEU A 142 -0.52 3.81 -18.08
CA LEU A 142 -1.44 4.72 -18.75
C LEU A 142 -0.81 5.30 -20.04
N ILE A 143 0.43 5.83 -19.92
CA ILE A 143 1.15 6.39 -21.08
C ILE A 143 1.40 5.32 -22.14
N ARG A 144 1.85 4.14 -21.71
CA ARG A 144 2.14 3.03 -22.63
C ARG A 144 0.88 2.53 -23.33
N GLN A 145 -0.23 2.44 -22.60
CA GLN A 145 -1.53 2.08 -23.16
C GLN A 145 -1.96 3.04 -24.26
N GLU A 146 -1.84 4.34 -24.03
CA GLU A 146 -2.20 5.36 -25.00
C GLU A 146 -1.32 5.31 -26.25
N GLN A 147 -0.01 5.14 -26.08
CA GLN A 147 0.95 5.06 -27.19
C GLN A 147 0.76 3.81 -28.06
N GLN A 148 0.34 2.69 -27.47
CA GLN A 148 0.29 1.39 -28.15
C GLN A 148 -1.13 0.89 -28.43
N GLY A 149 -2.16 1.60 -27.94
CA GLY A 149 -3.57 1.22 -28.16
C GLY A 149 -3.93 -0.14 -27.55
N THR A 150 -3.29 -0.53 -26.45
CA THR A 150 -3.53 -1.82 -25.79
C THR A 150 -4.75 -1.79 -24.90
N ALA A 151 -5.27 -2.94 -24.47
CA ALA A 151 -6.15 -3.00 -23.30
C ALA A 151 -5.38 -2.67 -22.03
N LEU A 152 -6.04 -2.04 -21.07
CA LEU A 152 -5.49 -1.78 -19.73
C LEU A 152 -6.45 -2.28 -18.67
N VAL A 153 -5.94 -3.04 -17.71
CA VAL A 153 -6.68 -3.50 -16.53
C VAL A 153 -5.94 -3.09 -15.28
N ILE A 154 -6.54 -2.19 -14.49
CA ILE A 154 -6.09 -1.91 -13.13
C ILE A 154 -6.99 -2.67 -12.19
N ALA A 155 -6.43 -3.64 -11.47
CA ALA A 155 -7.18 -4.61 -10.69
C ALA A 155 -6.82 -4.55 -9.20
N GLY A 156 -7.80 -4.75 -8.32
CA GLY A 156 -7.58 -4.80 -6.88
C GLY A 156 -8.79 -5.30 -6.11
N HIS A 157 -8.61 -5.63 -4.84
CA HIS A 157 -9.71 -5.82 -3.90
C HIS A 157 -10.30 -4.48 -3.46
N THR A 158 -9.51 -3.43 -3.56
CA THR A 158 -9.91 -2.04 -3.32
C THR A 158 -9.61 -1.21 -4.56
N ARG A 159 -10.02 0.04 -4.53
CA ARG A 159 -9.72 1.03 -5.58
C ARG A 159 -9.03 2.23 -4.94
N THR A 160 -7.97 2.72 -5.56
CA THR A 160 -7.33 3.97 -5.14
C THR A 160 -8.14 5.18 -5.60
N THR A 161 -7.96 6.31 -4.93
CA THR A 161 -8.59 7.57 -5.35
C THR A 161 -8.10 8.04 -6.72
N GLU A 162 -6.88 7.70 -7.13
CA GLU A 162 -6.35 7.95 -8.47
C GLU A 162 -7.14 7.18 -9.53
N VAL A 163 -7.37 5.88 -9.29
CA VAL A 163 -8.15 5.04 -10.20
C VAL A 163 -9.62 5.48 -10.21
N GLU A 164 -10.19 5.83 -9.05
CA GLU A 164 -11.54 6.37 -8.99
C GLU A 164 -11.67 7.67 -9.81
N ARG A 165 -10.69 8.56 -9.72
CA ARG A 165 -10.67 9.76 -10.55
C ARG A 165 -10.68 9.44 -12.05
N LEU A 166 -9.91 8.44 -12.46
CA LEU A 166 -9.89 8.00 -13.88
C LEU A 166 -11.23 7.39 -14.31
N VAL A 167 -11.96 6.76 -13.39
CA VAL A 167 -13.34 6.27 -13.64
C VAL A 167 -14.30 7.44 -13.75
N GLU A 168 -14.26 8.40 -12.84
CA GLU A 168 -15.16 9.58 -12.86
C GLU A 168 -14.99 10.44 -14.12
N VAL A 169 -13.76 10.61 -14.62
CA VAL A 169 -13.53 11.35 -15.87
C VAL A 169 -13.78 10.52 -17.13
N GLY A 170 -14.25 9.28 -16.99
CA GLY A 170 -14.57 8.39 -18.10
C GLY A 170 -13.36 7.80 -18.83
N TYR A 171 -12.16 7.91 -18.26
CA TYR A 171 -10.95 7.31 -18.84
C TYR A 171 -10.89 5.79 -18.64
N LEU A 172 -11.31 5.31 -17.47
CA LEU A 172 -11.45 3.89 -17.14
C LEU A 172 -12.94 3.54 -17.02
N ARG A 173 -13.33 2.38 -17.55
CA ARG A 173 -14.63 1.78 -17.30
C ARG A 173 -14.58 0.88 -16.07
N GLU A 174 -15.50 1.10 -15.14
CA GLU A 174 -15.64 0.22 -13.99
C GLU A 174 -16.19 -1.15 -14.39
N LEU A 175 -15.51 -2.20 -13.93
CA LEU A 175 -16.02 -3.57 -13.99
C LEU A 175 -15.90 -4.20 -12.59
N GLY A 176 -16.99 -4.75 -12.12
CA GLY A 176 -17.09 -5.49 -10.88
C GLY A 176 -17.93 -6.74 -11.06
N LEU A 177 -18.09 -7.49 -10.00
CA LEU A 177 -19.00 -8.64 -9.98
C LEU A 177 -20.45 -8.15 -9.94
N ALA A 178 -21.31 -8.76 -10.74
CA ALA A 178 -22.75 -8.48 -10.71
C ALA A 178 -23.38 -8.75 -9.34
N ARG A 179 -22.80 -9.68 -8.60
CA ARG A 179 -23.10 -9.95 -7.17
C ARG A 179 -21.79 -10.02 -6.43
N PRO A 180 -21.39 -8.94 -5.74
CA PRO A 180 -20.14 -8.93 -4.98
C PRO A 180 -20.17 -10.03 -3.91
N ARG A 181 -19.21 -10.94 -3.95
CA ARG A 181 -18.93 -11.81 -2.79
C ARG A 181 -18.04 -11.01 -1.86
N HIS A 182 -18.41 -10.94 -0.61
CA HIS A 182 -17.58 -10.33 0.42
C HIS A 182 -17.57 -11.25 1.66
N PRO A 183 -16.48 -11.29 2.41
CA PRO A 183 -16.39 -12.03 3.65
C PRO A 183 -17.42 -11.52 4.67
N ARG A 184 -17.82 -12.38 5.60
CA ARG A 184 -18.68 -11.98 6.75
C ARG A 184 -17.85 -11.15 7.73
N VAL A 185 -17.90 -9.84 7.62
CA VAL A 185 -17.11 -8.92 8.46
C VAL A 185 -17.91 -8.51 9.70
N ILE A 186 -17.26 -8.57 10.87
CA ILE A 186 -17.82 -8.22 12.18
C ILE A 186 -16.99 -7.06 12.75
N PRO A 187 -17.45 -5.80 12.65
CA PRO A 187 -16.76 -4.66 13.24
C PRO A 187 -17.04 -4.60 14.75
N THR A 188 -15.97 -4.45 15.55
CA THR A 188 -16.12 -4.43 17.03
C THR A 188 -16.38 -3.03 17.60
N ALA A 189 -16.16 -1.96 16.83
CA ALA A 189 -16.34 -0.59 17.33
C ALA A 189 -17.75 -0.31 17.86
N ASN A 190 -18.79 -0.86 17.22
CA ASN A 190 -20.17 -0.69 17.66
C ASN A 190 -20.50 -1.48 18.95
N ILE A 191 -19.80 -2.60 19.17
CA ILE A 191 -19.96 -3.44 20.37
C ILE A 191 -19.21 -2.80 21.54
N ALA A 192 -18.05 -2.22 21.29
CA ALA A 192 -17.23 -1.52 22.28
C ALA A 192 -17.90 -0.28 22.86
N ALA A 193 -18.83 0.35 22.12
CA ALA A 193 -19.62 1.48 22.63
C ALA A 193 -20.56 1.07 23.77
N GLN A 194 -20.93 -0.22 23.87
CA GLN A 194 -21.82 -0.77 24.88
C GLN A 194 -21.08 -1.35 26.12
N ASP A 195 -19.78 -1.69 25.98
CA ASP A 195 -18.95 -2.23 27.04
C ASP A 195 -17.55 -1.57 27.04
N ARG A 196 -17.36 -0.58 27.93
CA ARG A 196 -16.11 0.16 28.09
C ARG A 196 -14.92 -0.72 28.49
N LEU A 197 -15.15 -1.80 29.25
CA LEU A 197 -14.08 -2.72 29.67
C LEU A 197 -13.64 -3.59 28.49
N ALA A 198 -14.57 -4.06 27.66
CA ALA A 198 -14.27 -4.81 26.44
C ALA A 198 -13.55 -3.94 25.40
N ALA A 199 -13.82 -2.62 25.36
CA ALA A 199 -13.17 -1.67 24.48
C ALA A 199 -11.66 -1.50 24.75
N GLN A 200 -11.20 -1.79 25.97
CA GLN A 200 -9.79 -1.66 26.35
C GLN A 200 -8.97 -2.92 26.04
N ALA A 201 -9.61 -4.04 25.80
CA ALA A 201 -8.95 -5.29 25.45
C ALA A 201 -8.45 -5.23 24.00
N ARG A 202 -7.15 -5.46 23.78
CA ARG A 202 -6.57 -5.53 22.43
C ARG A 202 -7.23 -6.62 21.58
N ILE A 203 -7.68 -7.70 22.19
CA ILE A 203 -8.43 -8.79 21.57
C ILE A 203 -9.78 -8.87 22.29
N PRO A 204 -10.85 -8.30 21.71
CA PRO A 204 -12.17 -8.32 22.29
C PRO A 204 -12.74 -9.74 22.41
N SER A 205 -13.69 -9.95 23.32
CA SER A 205 -14.31 -11.25 23.60
C SER A 205 -14.88 -11.92 22.35
N ILE A 206 -15.44 -11.13 21.42
CA ILE A 206 -15.96 -11.66 20.15
C ILE A 206 -14.84 -12.23 19.28
N ALA A 207 -13.69 -11.53 19.18
CA ALA A 207 -12.54 -12.01 18.43
C ALA A 207 -11.97 -13.29 19.04
N TRP A 208 -11.92 -13.38 20.37
CA TRP A 208 -11.58 -14.58 21.10
C TRP A 208 -12.49 -15.76 20.79
N ARG A 209 -13.78 -15.55 20.84
CA ARG A 209 -14.79 -16.59 20.59
C ARG A 209 -14.67 -17.12 19.16
N GLU A 210 -14.60 -16.23 18.17
CA GLU A 210 -14.49 -16.64 16.77
C GLU A 210 -13.16 -17.37 16.51
N ALA A 211 -12.03 -16.88 17.06
CA ALA A 211 -10.74 -17.56 16.95
C ALA A 211 -10.73 -18.95 17.61
N SER A 212 -11.32 -19.07 18.82
CA SER A 212 -11.39 -20.33 19.57
C SER A 212 -12.23 -21.38 18.84
N ALA A 213 -13.36 -20.98 18.27
CA ALA A 213 -14.18 -21.89 17.48
C ALA A 213 -13.46 -22.34 16.19
N ALA A 214 -12.88 -21.39 15.45
CA ALA A 214 -12.23 -21.64 14.17
C ALA A 214 -10.92 -22.46 14.31
N SER A 215 -10.14 -22.23 15.36
CA SER A 215 -8.85 -22.93 15.58
C SER A 215 -8.99 -24.44 15.86
N ARG A 216 -10.21 -24.93 16.07
CA ARG A 216 -10.49 -26.37 16.19
C ARG A 216 -10.61 -27.05 14.82
N THR A 217 -10.95 -26.30 13.79
CA THR A 217 -11.27 -26.85 12.45
C THR A 217 -10.21 -26.52 11.40
N GLY A 218 -9.33 -25.55 11.67
CA GLY A 218 -8.28 -25.16 10.75
C GLY A 218 -7.52 -23.90 11.16
N PRO A 219 -6.75 -23.30 10.26
CA PRO A 219 -5.93 -22.16 10.58
C PRO A 219 -6.75 -20.87 10.78
N VAL A 220 -6.29 -20.01 11.70
CA VAL A 220 -6.84 -18.69 12.00
C VAL A 220 -5.76 -17.66 11.70
N LEU A 221 -6.08 -16.64 10.91
CA LEU A 221 -5.19 -15.50 10.64
C LEU A 221 -5.40 -14.40 11.67
N VAL A 222 -4.31 -13.89 12.22
CA VAL A 222 -4.29 -12.70 13.08
C VAL A 222 -3.35 -11.68 12.43
N GLN A 223 -3.93 -10.74 11.69
CA GLN A 223 -3.17 -9.63 11.12
C GLN A 223 -2.90 -8.58 12.20
N VAL A 224 -1.66 -8.13 12.28
CA VAL A 224 -1.22 -7.07 13.21
C VAL A 224 -0.49 -5.95 12.48
N ALA A 225 -0.46 -4.76 13.09
CA ALA A 225 0.36 -3.66 12.59
C ALA A 225 1.85 -4.02 12.59
N ARG A 226 2.62 -3.53 11.60
CA ARG A 226 4.08 -3.68 11.61
C ARG A 226 4.68 -2.95 12.82
N PRO A 227 5.76 -3.47 13.44
CA PRO A 227 6.54 -2.74 14.44
C PRO A 227 7.00 -1.38 13.86
N GLY A 228 6.92 -0.32 14.68
CA GLY A 228 7.22 1.06 14.23
C GLY A 228 6.06 1.79 13.54
N TYR A 229 4.99 1.11 13.16
CA TYR A 229 3.80 1.72 12.56
C TYR A 229 2.89 2.42 13.59
N ALA A 230 2.98 2.03 14.85
CA ALA A 230 2.33 2.73 15.95
C ALA A 230 3.32 3.74 16.53
N THR A 231 3.37 4.92 15.95
CA THR A 231 4.25 6.03 16.39
C THR A 231 3.82 6.65 17.72
N GLY A 232 2.69 6.21 18.29
CA GLY A 232 2.15 6.74 19.53
C GLY A 232 2.71 6.06 20.77
N MET A 233 2.67 6.82 21.88
CA MET A 233 2.97 6.33 23.23
C MET A 233 1.67 6.07 24.00
N ARG A 234 1.73 5.17 25.00
CA ARG A 234 0.59 4.85 25.89
C ARG A 234 1.03 4.82 27.36
N CYS A 235 0.11 5.15 28.23
CA CYS A 235 0.26 4.93 29.65
C CYS A 235 0.46 3.44 29.94
N VAL A 236 1.46 3.12 30.79
CA VAL A 236 1.70 1.73 31.21
C VAL A 236 0.56 1.21 32.07
N ASP A 237 0.04 2.08 32.96
CA ASP A 237 -0.86 1.68 34.04
C ASP A 237 -2.33 1.56 33.60
N CYS A 238 -2.83 2.48 32.80
CA CYS A 238 -4.23 2.44 32.34
C CYS A 238 -4.41 2.17 30.83
N GLY A 239 -3.32 2.10 30.05
CA GLY A 239 -3.39 1.84 28.62
C GLY A 239 -3.86 3.03 27.77
N GLU A 240 -4.22 4.18 28.37
CA GLU A 240 -4.67 5.36 27.65
C GLU A 240 -3.60 5.92 26.71
N SER A 241 -4.00 6.39 25.53
CA SER A 241 -3.08 6.97 24.54
C SER A 241 -2.48 8.28 25.07
N ALA A 242 -1.17 8.45 24.93
CA ALA A 242 -0.51 9.68 25.30
C ALA A 242 -0.83 10.78 24.28
N ARG A 243 -1.52 11.83 24.74
CA ARG A 243 -1.97 12.94 23.90
C ARG A 243 -1.22 14.22 24.24
N CYS A 244 -0.98 15.04 23.22
CA CYS A 244 -0.39 16.35 23.34
C CYS A 244 -1.35 17.30 24.09
N ARG A 245 -0.84 18.08 25.01
CA ARG A 245 -1.64 19.06 25.78
C ARG A 245 -2.01 20.28 24.94
N VAL A 246 -1.28 20.56 23.85
CA VAL A 246 -1.50 21.74 23.00
C VAL A 246 -2.58 21.47 21.96
N CYS A 247 -2.51 20.33 21.22
CA CYS A 247 -3.39 20.08 20.09
C CYS A 247 -4.15 18.74 20.15
N GLY A 248 -3.96 17.95 21.22
CA GLY A 248 -4.59 16.62 21.33
C GLY A 248 -3.97 15.53 20.45
N GLY A 249 -2.94 15.85 19.65
CA GLY A 249 -2.26 14.91 18.76
C GLY A 249 -1.51 13.81 19.49
N PRO A 250 -1.13 12.71 18.81
CA PRO A 250 -0.39 11.62 19.42
C PRO A 250 1.04 12.04 19.78
N LEU A 251 1.50 11.59 20.95
CA LEU A 251 2.89 11.78 21.37
C LEU A 251 3.76 10.62 20.90
N HIS A 252 4.94 10.91 20.42
CA HIS A 252 5.94 9.94 20.00
C HIS A 252 7.30 10.21 20.64
N GLN A 253 8.20 9.25 20.52
CA GLN A 253 9.56 9.34 21.04
C GLN A 253 10.54 8.92 19.93
N LYS A 254 11.38 9.86 19.47
CA LYS A 254 12.36 9.60 18.37
C LYS A 254 13.45 8.59 18.79
N ARG A 255 13.79 8.56 20.08
CA ARG A 255 14.77 7.61 20.66
C ARG A 255 14.25 7.13 22.00
N GLN A 256 14.51 5.89 22.35
CA GLN A 256 14.15 5.34 23.65
C GLN A 256 14.75 6.19 24.78
N GLY A 257 13.93 6.65 25.73
CA GLY A 257 14.35 7.56 26.82
C GLY A 257 14.46 9.05 26.42
N GLY A 258 14.20 9.42 25.18
CA GLY A 258 14.21 10.82 24.72
C GLY A 258 12.95 11.61 25.13
N ILE A 259 12.95 12.91 24.91
CA ILE A 259 11.80 13.78 25.14
C ILE A 259 10.66 13.39 24.19
N LEU A 260 9.45 13.32 24.73
CA LEU A 260 8.25 13.11 23.91
C LEU A 260 7.99 14.35 23.07
N SER A 261 7.52 14.17 21.86
CA SER A 261 7.13 15.24 20.95
C SER A 261 5.77 14.91 20.34
N CYS A 262 4.99 15.91 20.04
CA CYS A 262 3.73 15.72 19.32
C CYS A 262 3.98 15.50 17.84
N SER A 263 3.35 14.47 17.28
CA SER A 263 3.44 14.23 15.84
C SER A 263 2.75 15.32 15.01
N TRP A 264 1.73 16.02 15.56
CA TRP A 264 0.98 17.01 14.81
C TRP A 264 1.56 18.42 14.88
N CYS A 265 1.89 18.90 16.08
CA CYS A 265 2.35 20.29 16.28
C CYS A 265 3.81 20.38 16.70
N ALA A 266 4.54 19.27 16.74
CA ALA A 266 5.94 19.16 17.17
C ALA A 266 6.23 19.68 18.58
N ALA A 267 5.21 20.04 19.37
CA ALA A 267 5.38 20.54 20.74
C ALA A 267 6.09 19.49 21.59
N PRO A 268 7.20 19.83 22.30
CA PRO A 268 7.88 18.91 23.19
C PRO A 268 7.07 18.72 24.49
N GLU A 269 7.08 17.51 25.03
CA GLU A 269 6.44 17.16 26.30
C GLU A 269 7.48 16.51 27.23
N ALA A 270 8.13 17.34 28.03
CA ALA A 270 9.21 16.90 28.92
C ALA A 270 8.71 16.24 30.21
N ALA A 271 7.51 16.56 30.67
CA ALA A 271 6.94 16.10 31.94
C ALA A 271 5.54 15.51 31.74
N TRP A 272 5.44 14.55 30.84
CA TRP A 272 4.16 13.92 30.54
C TRP A 272 3.55 13.23 31.77
N ARG A 273 2.24 13.42 31.93
CA ARG A 273 1.41 12.69 32.88
C ARG A 273 0.14 12.24 32.19
N CYS A 274 -0.28 11.02 32.46
CA CYS A 274 -1.52 10.47 31.92
C CYS A 274 -2.72 11.30 32.36
N GLN A 275 -3.54 11.74 31.42
CA GLN A 275 -4.73 12.53 31.72
C GLN A 275 -5.81 11.71 32.47
N ASN A 276 -5.78 10.39 32.33
CA ASN A 276 -6.75 9.50 32.95
C ASN A 276 -6.32 9.05 34.39
N CYS A 277 -5.07 8.58 34.57
CA CYS A 277 -4.63 8.00 35.84
C CYS A 277 -3.44 8.72 36.50
N GLN A 278 -2.99 9.86 35.95
CA GLN A 278 -1.88 10.68 36.44
C GLN A 278 -0.51 9.98 36.49
N SER A 279 -0.39 8.75 35.99
CA SER A 279 0.87 8.03 35.90
C SER A 279 1.88 8.75 35.00
N THR A 280 3.16 8.65 35.33
CA THR A 280 4.26 9.11 34.48
C THR A 280 4.90 8.00 33.66
N ARG A 281 4.44 6.75 33.83
CA ARG A 281 4.98 5.56 33.16
C ARG A 281 4.41 5.45 31.75
N ILE A 282 5.29 5.49 30.76
CA ILE A 282 4.91 5.48 29.36
C ILE A 282 5.65 4.37 28.62
N ARG A 283 4.98 3.81 27.60
CA ARG A 283 5.56 2.80 26.70
C ARG A 283 5.10 3.04 25.26
N PRO A 284 5.85 2.56 24.26
CA PRO A 284 5.37 2.54 22.89
C PRO A 284 4.04 1.78 22.76
N ALA A 285 3.16 2.28 21.92
CA ALA A 285 1.80 1.71 21.77
C ALA A 285 1.79 0.36 21.03
N GLY A 286 2.85 -0.01 20.30
CA GLY A 286 2.90 -1.20 19.45
C GLY A 286 3.36 -2.46 20.19
N ALA A 287 2.64 -3.58 20.01
CA ALA A 287 3.18 -4.92 20.21
C ALA A 287 3.43 -5.52 18.83
N GLY A 288 4.66 -5.92 18.53
CA GLY A 288 4.99 -6.59 17.27
C GLY A 288 4.37 -7.99 17.16
N ALA A 289 4.48 -8.61 16.00
CA ALA A 289 3.94 -9.96 15.74
C ALA A 289 4.44 -11.00 16.77
N THR A 290 5.71 -10.96 17.14
CA THR A 290 6.32 -11.86 18.13
C THR A 290 5.63 -11.79 19.49
N ARG A 291 5.41 -10.57 20.03
CA ARG A 291 4.71 -10.42 21.32
C ARG A 291 3.25 -10.85 21.25
N THR A 292 2.59 -10.58 20.13
CA THR A 292 1.21 -11.07 19.91
C THR A 292 1.19 -12.59 19.86
N ALA A 293 2.16 -13.23 19.22
CA ALA A 293 2.29 -14.68 19.16
C ALA A 293 2.52 -15.29 20.56
N GLU A 294 3.31 -14.68 21.43
CA GLU A 294 3.50 -15.10 22.80
C GLU A 294 2.20 -14.97 23.63
N GLU A 295 1.47 -13.88 23.49
CA GLU A 295 0.18 -13.66 24.16
C GLU A 295 -0.84 -14.71 23.73
N LEU A 296 -0.94 -14.98 22.41
CA LEU A 296 -1.84 -15.98 21.85
C LEU A 296 -1.42 -17.41 22.20
N GLY A 297 -0.11 -17.70 22.22
CA GLY A 297 0.40 -19.02 22.61
C GLY A 297 0.04 -19.41 24.05
N ARG A 298 0.07 -18.45 24.98
CA ARG A 298 -0.40 -18.67 26.35
C ARG A 298 -1.90 -18.86 26.46
N ALA A 299 -2.64 -18.22 25.58
CA ALA A 299 -4.08 -18.20 25.61
C ALA A 299 -4.73 -19.36 24.84
N PHE A 300 -4.00 -19.98 23.89
CA PHE A 300 -4.44 -21.15 23.13
C PHE A 300 -3.47 -22.33 23.35
N PRO A 301 -3.43 -22.91 24.55
CA PRO A 301 -2.54 -24.01 24.85
C PRO A 301 -2.79 -25.21 23.91
N GLY A 302 -1.72 -25.77 23.36
CA GLY A 302 -1.80 -26.90 22.43
C GLY A 302 -2.09 -26.53 20.96
N VAL A 303 -2.36 -25.28 20.63
CA VAL A 303 -2.51 -24.81 19.25
C VAL A 303 -1.16 -24.34 18.70
N ARG A 304 -0.80 -24.78 17.50
CA ARG A 304 0.41 -24.35 16.79
C ARG A 304 0.35 -22.85 16.50
N ILE A 305 1.38 -22.11 16.92
CA ILE A 305 1.53 -20.68 16.59
C ILE A 305 2.56 -20.52 15.48
N ILE A 306 2.20 -19.80 14.44
CA ILE A 306 3.06 -19.48 13.29
C ILE A 306 3.21 -17.96 13.23
N VAL A 307 4.43 -17.47 13.09
CA VAL A 307 4.71 -16.04 12.91
C VAL A 307 5.21 -15.81 11.49
N ALA A 308 4.52 -14.95 10.76
CA ALA A 308 4.89 -14.51 9.43
C ALA A 308 5.10 -12.98 9.43
N ASP A 309 6.32 -12.55 9.13
CA ASP A 309 6.70 -11.14 9.10
C ASP A 309 7.77 -10.89 8.03
N GLY A 310 8.35 -9.69 7.98
CA GLY A 310 9.39 -9.35 7.01
C GLY A 310 10.67 -10.19 7.11
N GLU A 311 10.94 -10.79 8.27
CA GLU A 311 12.11 -11.64 8.51
C GLU A 311 11.79 -13.12 8.25
N ARG A 312 10.55 -13.53 8.54
CA ARG A 312 10.06 -14.91 8.43
C ARG A 312 9.07 -15.01 7.28
N SER A 313 9.61 -15.12 6.08
CA SER A 313 8.82 -15.19 4.85
C SER A 313 8.22 -16.59 4.66
N ILE A 314 6.96 -16.74 5.04
CA ILE A 314 6.15 -17.95 4.80
C ILE A 314 5.16 -17.62 3.69
N GLN A 315 5.13 -18.42 2.61
CA GLN A 315 4.21 -18.17 1.48
C GLN A 315 2.91 -18.93 1.62
N ALA A 316 2.95 -20.15 2.09
CA ALA A 316 1.80 -21.02 2.22
C ALA A 316 1.88 -21.88 3.50
N ILE A 317 0.72 -22.28 3.99
CA ILE A 317 0.55 -23.21 5.11
C ILE A 317 -0.50 -24.27 4.79
N ASP A 318 -0.42 -25.37 5.51
CA ASP A 318 -1.40 -26.46 5.43
C ASP A 318 -2.78 -26.07 6.04
N ALA A 319 -3.77 -26.93 5.87
CA ALA A 319 -5.12 -26.75 6.43
C ALA A 319 -5.24 -27.10 7.92
N LYS A 320 -4.16 -27.51 8.58
CA LYS A 320 -4.18 -27.96 9.98
C LYS A 320 -4.46 -26.81 10.94
N PRO A 321 -5.09 -27.06 12.09
CA PRO A 321 -5.27 -26.10 13.15
C PRO A 321 -3.96 -25.36 13.50
N ALA A 322 -4.02 -24.04 13.42
CA ALA A 322 -2.91 -23.14 13.77
C ALA A 322 -3.44 -21.72 13.98
N ILE A 323 -2.74 -20.92 14.77
CA ILE A 323 -2.90 -19.46 14.78
C ILE A 323 -1.71 -18.86 14.07
N VAL A 324 -1.99 -18.13 13.00
CA VAL A 324 -0.98 -17.46 12.17
C VAL A 324 -0.99 -15.98 12.51
N VAL A 325 0.05 -15.50 13.15
CA VAL A 325 0.23 -14.08 13.44
C VAL A 325 1.08 -13.46 12.34
N ALA A 326 0.46 -12.62 11.54
CA ALA A 326 1.13 -12.01 10.39
C ALA A 326 1.13 -10.48 10.49
N THR A 327 2.26 -9.86 10.09
CA THR A 327 2.25 -8.43 9.79
C THR A 327 1.62 -8.22 8.40
N ARG A 328 0.91 -7.10 8.21
CA ARG A 328 0.29 -6.75 6.93
C ARG A 328 1.23 -6.94 5.74
N GLY A 329 0.75 -7.60 4.70
CA GLY A 329 1.52 -7.97 3.50
C GLY A 329 2.48 -9.16 3.71
N ALA A 330 2.43 -9.84 4.87
CA ALA A 330 3.21 -11.05 5.14
C ALA A 330 2.34 -12.28 5.34
N GLU A 331 1.03 -12.16 5.18
CA GLU A 331 0.05 -13.21 5.40
C GLU A 331 0.30 -14.38 4.43
N PRO A 332 0.55 -15.61 4.93
CA PRO A 332 0.64 -16.78 4.07
C PRO A 332 -0.74 -17.23 3.56
N ILE A 333 -0.77 -17.90 2.44
CA ILE A 333 -2.00 -18.55 1.95
C ILE A 333 -2.20 -19.86 2.70
N ALA A 334 -3.36 -20.02 3.32
CA ALA A 334 -3.75 -21.28 3.94
C ALA A 334 -4.47 -22.16 2.93
N ALA A 335 -4.15 -23.46 2.93
CA ALA A 335 -4.88 -24.44 2.14
C ALA A 335 -6.37 -24.45 2.52
N GLY A 336 -7.25 -24.17 1.57
CA GLY A 336 -8.69 -24.04 1.79
C GLY A 336 -9.13 -22.74 2.46
N GLY A 337 -8.23 -21.78 2.66
CA GLY A 337 -8.50 -20.50 3.32
C GLY A 337 -8.53 -20.57 4.84
N TYR A 338 -8.44 -19.41 5.48
CA TYR A 338 -8.51 -19.30 6.94
C TYR A 338 -9.94 -19.49 7.47
N ARG A 339 -10.10 -20.21 8.58
CA ARG A 339 -11.39 -20.42 9.24
C ARG A 339 -11.89 -19.23 10.03
N ALA A 340 -11.01 -18.31 10.36
CA ALA A 340 -11.32 -16.96 10.81
C ALA A 340 -10.16 -16.02 10.50
N VAL A 341 -10.45 -14.73 10.33
CA VAL A 341 -9.46 -13.67 10.17
C VAL A 341 -9.69 -12.60 11.22
N LEU A 342 -8.68 -12.29 12.02
CA LEU A 342 -8.71 -11.22 13.00
C LEU A 342 -7.84 -10.07 12.53
N LEU A 343 -8.43 -8.91 12.30
CA LEU A 343 -7.76 -7.67 11.89
C LEU A 343 -7.57 -6.81 13.15
N LEU A 344 -6.42 -6.98 13.81
CA LEU A 344 -6.10 -6.28 15.05
C LEU A 344 -5.46 -4.92 14.81
N ASP A 345 -5.37 -4.11 15.87
CA ASP A 345 -4.71 -2.80 15.88
C ASP A 345 -5.28 -1.77 14.87
N GLY A 346 -6.54 -1.93 14.46
CA GLY A 346 -7.15 -1.07 13.45
C GLY A 346 -7.21 0.40 13.85
N ASP A 347 -7.54 0.70 15.10
CA ASP A 347 -7.53 2.05 15.69
C ASP A 347 -6.16 2.74 15.58
N ARG A 348 -5.09 1.95 15.66
CA ARG A 348 -3.71 2.43 15.57
C ARG A 348 -3.29 2.61 14.13
N MET A 349 -3.74 1.73 13.25
CA MET A 349 -3.41 1.79 11.83
C MET A 349 -4.01 3.05 11.19
N VAL A 350 -5.25 3.40 11.53
CA VAL A 350 -5.92 4.62 11.03
C VAL A 350 -5.41 5.91 11.67
N ALA A 351 -4.73 5.83 12.81
CA ALA A 351 -4.17 7.00 13.47
C ALA A 351 -2.85 7.53 12.86
N ARG A 352 -2.37 6.91 11.78
CA ARG A 352 -1.17 7.36 11.07
C ARG A 352 -1.42 8.66 10.32
N GLU A 353 -0.43 9.54 10.32
CA GLU A 353 -0.45 10.80 9.57
C GLU A 353 -0.09 10.55 8.10
N SER A 354 -1.08 10.27 7.28
CA SER A 354 -0.95 10.13 5.84
C SER A 354 -2.29 10.42 5.19
N LEU A 355 -2.28 11.10 4.06
CA LEU A 355 -3.49 11.30 3.25
C LEU A 355 -4.11 9.98 2.78
N ARG A 356 -3.30 8.94 2.68
CA ARG A 356 -3.71 7.62 2.19
C ARG A 356 -4.06 6.63 3.29
N VAL A 357 -4.03 7.04 4.56
CA VAL A 357 -4.17 6.10 5.68
C VAL A 357 -5.44 5.26 5.59
N GLY A 358 -6.57 5.86 5.21
CA GLY A 358 -7.84 5.15 5.05
C GLY A 358 -7.81 4.14 3.89
N GLU A 359 -7.33 4.56 2.73
CA GLU A 359 -7.15 3.69 1.55
C GLU A 359 -6.20 2.53 1.84
N ASP A 360 -5.04 2.82 2.45
CA ASP A 360 -4.04 1.83 2.83
C ASP A 360 -4.61 0.78 3.79
N CYS A 361 -5.30 1.23 4.84
CA CYS A 361 -5.91 0.34 5.83
C CYS A 361 -6.97 -0.54 5.17
N LEU A 362 -7.86 0.05 4.37
CA LEU A 362 -8.91 -0.70 3.68
C LEU A 362 -8.31 -1.75 2.73
N ARG A 363 -7.24 -1.40 2.03
CA ARG A 363 -6.50 -2.32 1.15
C ARG A 363 -5.92 -3.50 1.94
N TRP A 364 -5.15 -3.26 3.01
CA TRP A 364 -4.55 -4.33 3.80
C TRP A 364 -5.59 -5.24 4.45
N TRP A 365 -6.70 -4.68 4.93
CA TRP A 365 -7.79 -5.48 5.51
C TRP A 365 -8.56 -6.25 4.44
N SER A 366 -8.77 -5.69 3.26
CA SER A 366 -9.41 -6.39 2.15
C SER A 366 -8.54 -7.53 1.62
N ASP A 367 -7.22 -7.32 1.50
CA ASP A 367 -6.27 -8.34 1.08
C ASP A 367 -6.22 -9.51 2.09
N ALA A 368 -6.16 -9.21 3.40
CA ALA A 368 -6.20 -10.25 4.44
C ALA A 368 -7.57 -10.96 4.51
N ALA A 369 -8.66 -10.21 4.40
CA ALA A 369 -10.01 -10.77 4.38
C ALA A 369 -10.25 -11.68 3.17
N ALA A 370 -9.60 -11.40 2.04
CA ALA A 370 -9.65 -12.25 0.85
C ALA A 370 -8.99 -13.62 1.04
N LEU A 371 -8.22 -13.83 2.10
CA LEU A 371 -7.65 -15.13 2.45
C LEU A 371 -8.58 -16.00 3.29
N ALA A 372 -9.73 -15.48 3.72
CA ALA A 372 -10.74 -16.24 4.45
C ALA A 372 -11.35 -17.35 3.57
N ALA A 373 -11.69 -18.47 4.19
CA ALA A 373 -12.52 -19.48 3.55
C ALA A 373 -13.95 -18.92 3.33
N ASP A 374 -14.71 -19.56 2.45
CA ASP A 374 -16.11 -19.18 2.24
C ASP A 374 -16.86 -19.20 3.59
N ASP A 375 -17.65 -18.16 3.88
CA ASP A 375 -18.42 -17.95 5.11
C ASP A 375 -17.61 -17.81 6.42
N ALA A 376 -16.28 -17.83 6.37
CA ALA A 376 -15.45 -17.62 7.56
C ALA A 376 -15.59 -16.17 8.09
N PRO A 377 -15.64 -15.98 9.43
CA PRO A 377 -15.75 -14.66 10.01
C PRO A 377 -14.44 -13.87 9.86
N VAL A 378 -14.59 -12.58 9.54
CA VAL A 378 -13.53 -11.60 9.59
C VAL A 378 -13.86 -10.59 10.67
N VAL A 379 -13.07 -10.51 11.73
CA VAL A 379 -13.31 -9.59 12.86
C VAL A 379 -12.42 -8.36 12.71
N LEU A 380 -13.03 -7.20 12.49
CA LEU A 380 -12.35 -5.92 12.41
C LEU A 380 -12.35 -5.22 13.76
N VAL A 381 -11.17 -5.09 14.38
CA VAL A 381 -11.06 -4.60 15.76
C VAL A 381 -10.73 -3.10 15.78
N GLY A 382 -11.53 -2.34 16.54
CA GLY A 382 -11.27 -0.95 16.86
C GLY A 382 -11.57 0.06 15.75
N VAL A 383 -12.28 -0.34 14.68
CA VAL A 383 -12.60 0.52 13.54
C VAL A 383 -14.09 0.57 13.29
N GLY A 384 -14.61 1.77 13.08
CA GLY A 384 -15.99 2.05 12.72
C GLY A 384 -16.11 2.96 11.50
N GLY A 385 -17.27 3.57 11.32
CA GLY A 385 -17.52 4.57 10.27
C GLY A 385 -17.44 4.01 8.85
N ALA A 386 -17.06 4.89 7.91
CA ALA A 386 -17.04 4.57 6.47
C ALA A 386 -16.10 3.41 6.10
N LEU A 387 -14.93 3.31 6.74
CA LEU A 387 -13.98 2.23 6.51
C LEU A 387 -14.56 0.86 6.86
N ALA A 388 -15.13 0.73 8.07
CA ALA A 388 -15.77 -0.50 8.49
C ALA A 388 -16.97 -0.84 7.60
N SER A 389 -17.79 0.14 7.26
CA SER A 389 -18.95 -0.04 6.39
C SER A 389 -18.53 -0.53 4.99
N ALA A 390 -17.47 0.02 4.40
CA ALA A 390 -16.97 -0.42 3.10
C ALA A 390 -16.54 -1.89 3.12
N LEU A 391 -15.82 -2.31 4.17
CA LEU A 391 -15.38 -3.69 4.30
C LEU A 391 -16.53 -4.67 4.56
N VAL A 392 -17.50 -4.28 5.44
CA VAL A 392 -18.70 -5.08 5.78
C VAL A 392 -19.59 -5.30 4.57
N THR A 393 -19.77 -4.27 3.73
CA THR A 393 -20.70 -4.31 2.58
C THR A 393 -20.04 -4.75 1.27
N GLY A 394 -18.71 -4.91 1.25
CA GLY A 394 -17.97 -5.18 0.01
C GLY A 394 -17.97 -4.01 -0.98
N ARG A 395 -18.14 -2.78 -0.47
CA ARG A 395 -18.24 -1.55 -1.28
C ARG A 395 -17.00 -0.65 -1.16
N GLN A 396 -15.83 -1.22 -1.37
CA GLN A 396 -14.56 -0.49 -1.27
C GLN A 396 -14.45 0.64 -2.31
N ALA A 397 -15.05 0.47 -3.48
CA ALA A 397 -15.10 1.51 -4.51
C ALA A 397 -15.92 2.73 -4.06
N ASP A 398 -17.01 2.53 -3.29
CA ASP A 398 -17.82 3.65 -2.76
C ASP A 398 -17.01 4.46 -1.73
N TYR A 399 -16.13 3.80 -0.95
CA TYR A 399 -15.22 4.50 -0.07
C TYR A 399 -14.25 5.40 -0.86
N ALA A 400 -13.62 4.86 -1.92
CA ALA A 400 -12.72 5.64 -2.77
C ALA A 400 -13.43 6.86 -3.41
N ARG A 401 -14.69 6.69 -3.81
CA ARG A 401 -15.53 7.77 -4.35
C ARG A 401 -15.81 8.87 -3.33
N GLY A 402 -16.18 8.50 -2.11
CA GLY A 402 -16.37 9.43 -1.01
C GLY A 402 -15.09 10.18 -0.66
N GLU A 403 -13.98 9.46 -0.51
CA GLU A 403 -12.66 10.01 -0.23
C GLU A 403 -12.22 11.01 -1.32
N LEU A 404 -12.43 10.67 -2.60
CA LEU A 404 -12.11 11.57 -3.71
C LEU A 404 -12.98 12.85 -3.70
N ALA A 405 -14.26 12.73 -3.33
CA ALA A 405 -15.14 13.90 -3.17
C ALA A 405 -14.65 14.84 -2.07
N ASP A 406 -14.24 14.29 -0.92
CA ASP A 406 -13.66 15.07 0.18
C ASP A 406 -12.34 15.74 -0.24
N ARG A 407 -11.45 15.01 -0.93
CA ARG A 407 -10.20 15.56 -1.46
C ARG A 407 -10.43 16.66 -2.49
N ARG A 408 -11.50 16.57 -3.28
CA ARG A 408 -11.87 17.63 -4.22
C ARG A 408 -12.29 18.91 -3.47
N SER A 409 -13.11 18.80 -2.44
CA SER A 409 -13.53 19.95 -1.65
C SER A 409 -12.37 20.65 -0.94
N LEU A 410 -11.35 19.89 -0.52
CA LEU A 410 -10.16 20.36 0.16
C LEU A 410 -9.00 20.68 -0.79
N ARG A 411 -9.16 20.44 -2.07
CA ARG A 411 -8.09 20.54 -3.08
C ARG A 411 -6.86 19.72 -2.71
N PHE A 412 -7.05 18.46 -2.34
CA PHE A 412 -5.99 17.48 -2.11
C PHE A 412 -5.80 16.52 -3.30
N PRO A 413 -4.60 15.91 -3.45
CA PRO A 413 -4.38 14.93 -4.49
C PRO A 413 -5.25 13.67 -4.27
N PRO A 414 -5.75 13.05 -5.33
CA PRO A 414 -5.51 13.30 -6.74
C PRO A 414 -6.56 14.21 -7.40
N ALA A 415 -7.39 14.93 -6.65
CA ALA A 415 -8.33 15.89 -7.25
C ALA A 415 -7.58 17.06 -7.92
N VAL A 416 -6.43 17.42 -7.37
CA VAL A 416 -5.41 18.31 -7.94
C VAL A 416 -4.08 17.59 -7.94
N ARG A 417 -3.07 18.14 -8.64
CA ARG A 417 -1.71 17.61 -8.58
C ARG A 417 -0.89 18.29 -7.49
N VAL A 418 0.08 17.55 -6.99
CA VAL A 418 1.07 18.06 -6.04
C VAL A 418 2.47 17.77 -6.53
N ALA A 419 3.42 18.59 -6.13
CA ALA A 419 4.84 18.29 -6.27
C ALA A 419 5.59 18.77 -5.03
N THR A 420 6.57 18.00 -4.56
CA THR A 420 7.53 18.43 -3.55
C THR A 420 8.84 18.84 -4.21
N VAL A 421 9.36 19.99 -3.80
CA VAL A 421 10.64 20.51 -4.27
C VAL A 421 11.59 20.62 -3.08
N THR A 422 12.72 19.89 -3.13
CA THR A 422 13.67 19.81 -2.00
C THR A 422 15.08 20.17 -2.49
N GLY A 423 15.81 20.96 -1.70
CA GLY A 423 17.18 21.36 -2.03
C GLY A 423 17.71 22.37 -1.04
N THR A 424 18.79 23.07 -1.40
CA THR A 424 19.25 24.24 -0.63
C THR A 424 18.20 25.35 -0.70
N GLN A 425 18.17 26.23 0.29
CA GLN A 425 17.20 27.31 0.36
C GLN A 425 17.19 28.16 -0.93
N ASP A 426 18.38 28.53 -1.44
CA ASP A 426 18.51 29.31 -2.67
C ASP A 426 18.03 28.55 -3.91
N ALA A 427 18.31 27.25 -3.98
CA ALA A 427 17.87 26.41 -5.11
C ALA A 427 16.35 26.25 -5.14
N VAL A 428 15.73 26.05 -3.98
CA VAL A 428 14.27 25.98 -3.85
C VAL A 428 13.64 27.34 -4.18
N ALA A 429 14.18 28.44 -3.66
CA ALA A 429 13.69 29.77 -3.96
C ALA A 429 13.76 30.08 -5.47
N ALA A 430 14.87 29.72 -6.14
CA ALA A 430 15.01 29.87 -7.58
C ALA A 430 13.99 29.00 -8.35
N ALA A 431 13.75 27.77 -7.91
CA ALA A 431 12.77 26.89 -8.51
C ALA A 431 11.34 27.45 -8.37
N LEU A 432 11.00 28.02 -7.22
CA LEU A 432 9.69 28.66 -6.99
C LEU A 432 9.52 29.92 -7.86
N ALA A 433 10.57 30.72 -8.01
CA ALA A 433 10.56 31.92 -8.87
C ALA A 433 10.40 31.61 -10.37
N ALA A 434 10.75 30.39 -10.79
CA ALA A 434 10.62 29.94 -12.18
C ALA A 434 9.22 29.37 -12.51
N LEU A 435 8.33 29.27 -11.53
CA LEU A 435 6.98 28.73 -11.73
C LEU A 435 6.06 29.75 -12.43
N PRO A 436 5.00 29.28 -13.11
CA PRO A 436 3.92 30.15 -13.56
C PRO A 436 3.34 31.00 -12.42
N ALA A 437 2.95 32.22 -12.73
CA ALA A 437 2.54 33.21 -11.73
C ALA A 437 1.31 32.82 -10.88
N ASP A 438 0.51 31.88 -11.40
CA ASP A 438 -0.69 31.34 -10.75
C ASP A 438 -0.43 30.05 -9.93
N VAL A 439 0.82 29.58 -9.88
CA VAL A 439 1.24 28.42 -9.10
C VAL A 439 2.05 28.86 -7.89
N HIS A 440 1.45 28.71 -6.71
CA HIS A 440 2.06 29.11 -5.45
C HIS A 440 2.31 27.91 -4.53
N PRO A 441 3.37 27.93 -3.71
CA PRO A 441 3.58 26.89 -2.71
C PRO A 441 2.47 26.94 -1.65
N VAL A 442 2.01 25.76 -1.23
CA VAL A 442 1.10 25.61 -0.06
C VAL A 442 1.87 25.93 1.22
N GLY A 443 3.15 25.57 1.25
CA GLY A 443 4.04 25.86 2.38
C GLY A 443 5.49 25.52 2.02
N THR A 444 6.40 26.13 2.78
CA THR A 444 7.84 25.83 2.72
C THR A 444 8.31 25.54 4.14
N THR A 445 9.01 24.43 4.32
CA THR A 445 9.56 24.00 5.61
C THR A 445 11.07 23.79 5.46
N THR A 446 11.78 23.76 6.59
CA THR A 446 13.19 23.39 6.64
C THR A 446 13.31 22.03 7.34
N VAL A 447 13.87 21.05 6.63
CA VAL A 447 14.06 19.68 7.12
C VAL A 447 15.56 19.36 7.01
N ASP A 448 16.20 18.97 8.11
CA ASP A 448 17.64 18.62 8.16
C ASP A 448 18.57 19.66 7.51
N GLY A 449 18.22 20.95 7.58
CA GLY A 449 19.00 22.05 7.00
C GLY A 449 18.76 22.31 5.51
N TYR A 450 17.75 21.63 4.91
CA TYR A 450 17.31 21.84 3.52
C TYR A 450 15.91 22.41 3.49
N ALA A 451 15.64 23.24 2.47
CA ALA A 451 14.29 23.72 2.22
C ALA A 451 13.48 22.67 1.46
N ARG A 452 12.22 22.51 1.85
CA ARG A 452 11.22 21.70 1.17
C ARG A 452 9.99 22.56 0.93
N ALA A 453 9.57 22.69 -0.32
CA ALA A 453 8.33 23.37 -0.72
C ALA A 453 7.32 22.36 -1.26
N ILE A 454 6.05 22.54 -0.92
CA ILE A 454 4.94 21.74 -1.42
C ILE A 454 4.15 22.62 -2.40
N LEU A 455 4.08 22.21 -3.64
CA LEU A 455 3.32 22.84 -4.70
C LEU A 455 2.00 22.12 -4.90
N ARG A 456 0.94 22.88 -5.15
CA ARG A 456 -0.39 22.38 -5.50
C ARG A 456 -0.88 23.12 -6.73
N PHE A 457 -1.30 22.39 -7.77
CA PHE A 457 -1.70 22.94 -9.06
C PHE A 457 -2.72 22.06 -9.76
N ASP A 458 -3.47 22.64 -10.69
CA ASP A 458 -4.46 21.90 -11.45
C ASP A 458 -3.80 21.07 -12.57
N TYR A 459 -4.47 20.03 -13.04
CA TYR A 459 -3.94 19.13 -14.08
C TYR A 459 -3.53 19.87 -15.36
N ALA A 460 -4.28 20.92 -15.74
CA ALA A 460 -3.96 21.75 -16.92
C ALA A 460 -2.59 22.44 -16.80
N GLN A 461 -2.15 22.77 -15.60
CA GLN A 461 -0.87 23.43 -15.32
C GLN A 461 0.31 22.44 -15.29
N GLY A 462 0.01 21.13 -15.22
CA GLY A 462 1.01 20.09 -14.95
C GLY A 462 2.21 20.11 -15.90
N LEU A 463 1.97 20.32 -17.20
CA LEU A 463 3.05 20.38 -18.20
C LEU A 463 4.00 21.55 -17.93
N PHE A 464 3.46 22.74 -17.73
CA PHE A 464 4.26 23.96 -17.49
C PHE A 464 5.05 23.88 -16.20
N VAL A 465 4.43 23.39 -15.11
CA VAL A 465 5.12 23.18 -13.84
C VAL A 465 6.25 22.16 -14.00
N ALA A 466 6.02 21.06 -14.71
CA ALA A 466 7.03 20.03 -14.95
C ALA A 466 8.21 20.57 -15.78
N GLN A 467 7.94 21.33 -16.82
CA GLN A 467 8.97 21.96 -17.66
C GLN A 467 9.80 22.98 -16.87
N SER A 468 9.17 23.84 -16.09
CA SER A 468 9.83 24.84 -15.25
C SER A 468 10.75 24.19 -14.22
N LEU A 469 10.25 23.23 -13.45
CA LEU A 469 11.04 22.52 -12.44
C LEU A 469 12.16 21.70 -13.06
N ARG A 470 11.92 21.01 -14.18
CA ARG A 470 12.95 20.25 -14.90
C ARG A 470 14.07 21.16 -15.38
N SER A 471 13.73 22.31 -15.97
CA SER A 471 14.71 23.27 -16.45
C SER A 471 15.59 23.78 -15.31
N GLU A 472 14.99 24.04 -14.15
CA GLU A 472 15.72 24.48 -12.97
C GLU A 472 16.62 23.38 -12.39
N VAL A 473 16.14 22.12 -12.30
CA VAL A 473 16.96 20.98 -11.89
C VAL A 473 18.18 20.82 -12.79
N ILE A 474 18.01 20.93 -14.12
CA ILE A 474 19.12 20.86 -15.08
C ILE A 474 20.07 22.04 -14.89
N ARG A 475 19.54 23.25 -14.76
CA ARG A 475 20.34 24.46 -14.54
C ARG A 475 21.22 24.36 -13.29
N GLN A 476 20.65 23.88 -12.18
CA GLN A 476 21.37 23.68 -10.92
C GLN A 476 22.42 22.55 -11.02
N ALA A 477 22.12 21.48 -11.74
CA ALA A 477 23.05 20.37 -11.93
C ALA A 477 24.24 20.74 -12.82
N THR A 478 24.01 21.62 -13.79
CA THR A 478 25.07 22.07 -14.75
C THR A 478 25.83 23.31 -14.29
N ALA A 479 25.33 24.03 -13.27
CA ALA A 479 26.02 25.20 -12.73
C ALA A 479 27.41 24.81 -12.20
N ARG A 480 28.47 25.40 -12.77
CA ARG A 480 29.85 25.21 -12.31
C ARG A 480 29.97 25.75 -10.90
N ARG A 481 30.16 24.87 -9.91
CA ARG A 481 30.48 25.25 -8.55
C ARG A 481 31.87 25.85 -8.52
N LYS A 482 31.98 27.15 -8.22
CA LYS A 482 33.27 27.76 -7.92
C LYS A 482 33.85 27.10 -6.67
N PRO A 483 35.11 26.60 -6.67
CA PRO A 483 35.74 26.09 -5.45
C PRO A 483 35.77 27.22 -4.42
N VAL A 484 35.34 26.96 -3.21
CA VAL A 484 35.49 27.89 -2.09
C VAL A 484 36.96 27.79 -1.65
N PRO A 485 37.76 28.86 -1.74
CA PRO A 485 39.17 28.85 -1.30
C PRO A 485 39.23 28.47 0.19
N GLY A 486 40.07 27.49 0.54
CA GLY A 486 40.26 27.05 1.95
C GLY A 486 39.27 26.01 2.45
N SER A 487 38.29 25.56 1.67
CA SER A 487 37.37 24.48 2.08
C SER A 487 38.06 23.11 1.92
N PRO A 488 38.09 22.25 2.94
CA PRO A 488 38.61 20.90 2.79
C PRO A 488 37.81 20.13 1.75
N ARG A 489 38.49 19.47 0.82
CA ARG A 489 37.90 18.73 -0.33
C ARG A 489 36.90 17.62 0.04
N ARG A 490 36.53 17.44 1.32
CA ARG A 490 35.62 16.44 1.84
C ARG A 490 34.35 17.02 2.48
N GLY A 491 33.95 18.24 2.19
CA GLY A 491 32.63 18.75 2.61
C GLY A 491 31.52 17.94 1.95
N ARG A 492 30.52 17.54 2.77
CA ARG A 492 29.29 16.86 2.31
C ARG A 492 28.70 17.69 1.17
N GLN A 493 28.64 17.13 -0.02
CA GLN A 493 28.02 17.84 -1.14
C GLN A 493 26.59 18.22 -0.79
N PRO A 494 26.15 19.47 -1.03
CA PRO A 494 24.77 19.85 -0.80
C PRO A 494 23.85 18.96 -1.62
N LEU A 495 22.67 18.62 -1.06
CA LEU A 495 21.68 17.85 -1.80
C LEU A 495 21.32 18.58 -3.11
N PRO A 496 21.31 17.88 -4.25
CA PRO A 496 20.85 18.45 -5.50
C PRO A 496 19.37 18.85 -5.38
N LEU A 497 18.97 19.86 -6.14
CA LEU A 497 17.55 20.19 -6.29
C LEU A 497 16.80 18.97 -6.82
N ARG A 498 15.71 18.61 -6.16
CA ARG A 498 14.84 17.50 -6.54
C ARG A 498 13.40 17.96 -6.62
N ALA A 499 12.69 17.49 -7.61
CA ALA A 499 11.25 17.66 -7.74
C ALA A 499 10.61 16.28 -7.80
N HIS A 500 9.64 16.02 -6.90
CA HIS A 500 8.87 14.78 -6.85
C HIS A 500 7.41 15.11 -7.14
N PHE A 501 6.93 14.70 -8.31
CA PHE A 501 5.54 14.88 -8.74
C PHE A 501 4.68 13.77 -8.17
N ASP A 502 3.44 14.13 -7.80
CA ASP A 502 2.44 13.22 -7.24
C ASP A 502 2.98 12.41 -6.07
N ASP A 503 3.79 13.08 -5.23
CA ASP A 503 4.33 12.53 -3.98
C ASP A 503 3.16 11.95 -3.16
N PRO A 504 3.19 10.65 -2.80
CA PRO A 504 2.08 10.01 -2.09
C PRO A 504 1.89 10.55 -0.67
N ASP A 505 2.95 11.05 -0.05
CA ASP A 505 2.94 11.60 1.30
C ASP A 505 3.62 12.99 1.34
N PRO A 506 3.09 14.01 0.61
CA PRO A 506 3.75 15.30 0.46
C PRO A 506 3.84 16.08 1.79
N PHE A 507 3.04 15.73 2.79
CA PHE A 507 2.96 16.40 4.09
C PHE A 507 3.73 15.66 5.20
N VAL A 508 4.27 14.48 4.93
CA VAL A 508 5.07 13.69 5.87
C VAL A 508 6.56 13.98 5.68
N GLU A 509 7.28 14.23 6.80
CA GLU A 509 8.71 14.48 6.85
C GLU A 509 9.56 13.22 6.77
#